data_4cbd9168ca5ae826bfcdeec6ed240c49
#
_entry.id   4cbd9168ca5ae826bfcdeec6ed240c49
#
_cell.length_a   1.000
_cell.length_b   1.000
_cell.length_c   1.000
_cell.angle_alpha   90.00
_cell.angle_beta   90.00
_cell.angle_gamma   90.00
#
_symmetry.space_group_name_H-M   'P 1'
#
loop_
_entity.id
_entity.type
_entity.pdbx_description
1 polymer ?
#
loop_
_entity_poly.entity_id
_entity_poly.type
_entity_poly.pdbx_seq_one_letter_code
_entity_poly.pdbx_strand_id
1 'polypeptide(L)'
;MTARARARRCAALTAFTTIAATALAGCGSDGGPLRGVSSFWVKVEKVNGEAPPSVDEPLPANRGDTVDTWDFRIEARDLAGRRADFDGMVRLSVEPGAVIDVESDEEGAAVGRNIRLRDGVAVGAVHVTAVYGPTRLWAEDIGYLPAPRDVRDSPACSNGANDDAPGDVLIDFPADPGCAFADDQTEEGGTFSAGASKPVAYALPRVIDVQGGGSATPYAFEGIQINTAAPQRVVVTRVASDGFYVTDLAGQESGYNHLFAYNFNTPSNMRVCDRLEYLAGTVNEFFGFTELSFPSYEIARVEEGEACEVPEPALLDGPTIGDAGAMERLESGLVRVEGVHVSKNFGPRPARDNVFAPEQSNCDLNGDGQVDFDSPAEGRCANACSRDPECSEWTSYSARGNYKVTDGSTMIQIQTGTVSDFNPTSHRGQALGSVTGTLRNFSGGSLNWTIEARCPDDLVCDAPGCVPAAKTSKEACVRPRSLDDNDAETN
;
A
#
# COMPACT_ATOMS: atom_id res chain seq x y z
N MET A 1 39.45 8.31 34.56
CA MET A 1 40.48 7.36 34.02
C MET A 1 40.65 7.70 32.55
N THR A 2 41.77 8.27 32.23
CA THR A 2 42.15 8.91 30.96
C THR A 2 42.75 7.85 30.01
N ALA A 3 42.16 7.71 28.83
CA ALA A 3 42.79 6.92 27.76
C ALA A 3 43.51 7.89 26.79
N ARG A 4 44.81 7.74 26.74
CA ARG A 4 45.72 8.53 25.91
C ARG A 4 45.68 8.06 24.45
N ALA A 5 45.40 9.00 23.55
CA ALA A 5 45.68 8.89 22.13
C ALA A 5 47.21 8.91 21.90
N ARG A 6 47.75 7.90 21.23
CA ARG A 6 49.15 7.89 20.74
C ARG A 6 49.17 8.44 19.31
N ALA A 7 49.58 9.69 19.19
CA ALA A 7 50.06 10.24 17.92
C ALA A 7 51.46 9.64 17.61
N ARG A 8 51.60 8.94 16.50
CA ARG A 8 52.91 8.58 15.95
C ARG A 8 53.43 9.76 15.10
N ARG A 9 54.44 10.42 15.62
CA ARG A 9 55.24 11.41 14.86
C ARG A 9 56.20 10.62 13.96
N CYS A 10 56.08 10.85 12.64
CA CYS A 10 57.17 10.51 11.72
C CYS A 10 58.24 11.58 11.88
N ALA A 11 59.42 11.19 12.34
CA ALA A 11 60.58 12.03 12.44
C ALA A 11 61.23 12.18 11.08
N ALA A 12 61.36 13.43 10.62
CA ALA A 12 62.13 13.75 9.42
C ALA A 12 63.62 13.68 9.75
N LEU A 13 64.34 12.83 9.05
CA LEU A 13 65.80 12.88 8.99
C LEU A 13 66.21 13.61 7.73
N THR A 14 66.81 14.78 7.90
CA THR A 14 67.41 15.55 6.83
C THR A 14 68.75 14.97 6.47
N ALA A 15 68.90 14.42 5.29
CA ALA A 15 70.21 14.21 4.67
C ALA A 15 70.13 14.69 3.23
N PHE A 16 70.95 15.72 2.92
CA PHE A 16 71.15 16.24 1.58
C PHE A 16 71.80 15.21 0.69
N THR A 17 71.09 14.88 -0.39
CA THR A 17 71.73 14.54 -1.69
C THR A 17 70.65 14.53 -2.79
N THR A 18 70.96 15.23 -3.84
CA THR A 18 70.27 15.26 -5.13
C THR A 18 69.90 13.86 -5.61
N ILE A 19 68.61 13.59 -5.78
CA ILE A 19 68.09 12.63 -6.74
C ILE A 19 66.63 12.94 -7.01
N ALA A 20 66.30 13.06 -8.27
CA ALA A 20 65.06 12.74 -8.97
C ALA A 20 63.76 12.72 -8.15
N ALA A 21 62.80 13.47 -8.62
CA ALA A 21 61.42 13.37 -8.25
C ALA A 21 60.94 11.90 -8.36
N THR A 22 61.03 11.18 -7.29
CA THR A 22 60.24 9.96 -7.07
C THR A 22 59.03 10.36 -6.26
N ALA A 23 57.94 10.08 -6.83
CA ALA A 23 56.60 10.26 -6.28
C ALA A 23 56.56 9.85 -4.81
N LEU A 24 55.98 10.69 -4.00
CA LEU A 24 55.40 10.34 -2.71
C LEU A 24 54.42 9.18 -2.95
N ALA A 25 54.91 7.97 -2.77
CA ALA A 25 54.04 6.83 -2.59
C ALA A 25 53.27 7.10 -1.29
N GLY A 26 52.04 7.57 -1.46
CA GLY A 26 51.06 7.55 -0.40
C GLY A 26 50.89 6.12 0.08
N CYS A 27 50.62 5.94 1.36
CA CYS A 27 50.04 4.73 1.89
C CYS A 27 48.62 4.60 1.28
N GLY A 28 48.58 4.23 0.05
CA GLY A 28 47.39 3.84 -0.68
C GLY A 28 47.66 2.47 -1.16
N SER A 29 46.78 1.60 -0.93
CA SER A 29 46.45 0.53 -1.85
C SER A 29 47.00 0.83 -3.22
N ASP A 30 47.42 -0.12 -3.88
CA ASP A 30 47.82 -0.33 -5.23
C ASP A 30 47.02 0.50 -6.21
N GLY A 31 47.24 1.78 -6.15
CA GLY A 31 46.49 2.72 -6.90
C GLY A 31 47.16 2.92 -8.24
N GLY A 32 46.63 2.33 -9.22
CA GLY A 32 46.54 3.01 -10.51
C GLY A 32 45.90 4.40 -10.28
N PRO A 33 46.07 5.36 -11.14
CA PRO A 33 45.47 6.65 -10.97
C PRO A 33 43.96 6.44 -10.77
N LEU A 34 43.37 7.12 -9.77
CA LEU A 34 41.93 7.12 -9.46
C LEU A 34 41.09 7.64 -10.67
N ARG A 35 41.13 6.91 -11.77
CA ARG A 35 40.53 7.30 -13.05
C ARG A 35 39.21 6.57 -13.29
N GLY A 36 38.96 5.49 -12.52
CA GLY A 36 37.73 4.72 -12.64
C GLY A 36 36.52 5.46 -12.11
N VAL A 37 35.35 5.06 -12.57
CA VAL A 37 34.08 5.52 -12.03
C VAL A 37 33.95 5.04 -10.59
N SER A 38 33.45 5.90 -9.71
CA SER A 38 33.13 5.54 -8.33
C SER A 38 31.69 5.74 -7.97
N SER A 39 31.00 6.63 -8.67
CA SER A 39 29.63 6.99 -8.38
C SER A 39 28.93 7.63 -9.58
N PHE A 40 27.61 7.70 -9.51
CA PHE A 40 26.80 8.47 -10.44
C PHE A 40 26.30 9.74 -9.78
N TRP A 41 26.31 10.82 -10.51
CA TRP A 41 25.66 12.07 -10.14
C TRP A 41 24.39 12.22 -10.97
N VAL A 42 23.26 12.42 -10.31
CA VAL A 42 21.93 12.48 -10.95
C VAL A 42 21.31 13.84 -10.71
N LYS A 43 20.76 14.43 -11.74
CA LYS A 43 20.01 15.66 -11.69
C LYS A 43 18.72 15.56 -12.49
N VAL A 44 17.59 15.79 -11.87
CA VAL A 44 16.34 16.08 -12.57
C VAL A 44 16.37 17.55 -12.97
N GLU A 45 16.23 17.83 -14.25
CA GLU A 45 16.32 19.18 -14.83
C GLU A 45 14.95 19.81 -15.00
N LYS A 46 13.96 18.99 -15.40
CA LYS A 46 12.56 19.40 -15.54
C LYS A 46 11.62 18.29 -15.11
N VAL A 47 10.41 18.68 -14.75
CA VAL A 47 9.27 17.80 -14.50
C VAL A 47 8.11 18.33 -15.36
N ASN A 48 7.58 17.49 -16.23
CA ASN A 48 6.51 17.85 -17.18
C ASN A 48 6.83 19.13 -17.99
N GLY A 49 8.12 19.29 -18.35
CA GLY A 49 8.61 20.45 -19.12
C GLY A 49 8.92 21.70 -18.30
N GLU A 50 8.56 21.74 -17.02
CA GLU A 50 8.77 22.87 -16.10
C GLU A 50 9.94 22.62 -15.14
N ALA A 51 10.37 23.65 -14.40
CA ALA A 51 11.35 23.48 -13.34
C ALA A 51 10.84 22.51 -12.27
N PRO A 52 11.71 21.67 -11.66
CA PRO A 52 11.28 20.77 -10.61
C PRO A 52 10.59 21.52 -9.46
N PRO A 53 9.47 20.98 -8.92
CA PRO A 53 8.70 21.62 -7.86
C PRO A 53 9.50 21.77 -6.57
N SER A 54 9.16 22.79 -5.79
CA SER A 54 9.74 23.04 -4.47
C SER A 54 8.93 22.33 -3.38
N VAL A 55 9.53 22.21 -2.19
CA VAL A 55 8.82 21.66 -1.00
C VAL A 55 7.64 22.54 -0.58
N ASP A 56 7.71 23.85 -0.83
CA ASP A 56 6.65 24.79 -0.48
C ASP A 56 5.49 24.75 -1.49
N GLU A 57 5.75 24.29 -2.71
CA GLU A 57 4.78 24.14 -3.80
C GLU A 57 4.95 22.76 -4.45
N PRO A 58 4.58 21.69 -3.75
CA PRO A 58 4.71 20.32 -4.27
C PRO A 58 3.66 20.04 -5.34
N LEU A 59 3.99 19.16 -6.28
CA LEU A 59 3.00 18.57 -7.19
C LEU A 59 2.02 17.69 -6.41
N PRO A 60 0.79 17.51 -6.89
CA PRO A 60 -0.11 16.49 -6.34
C PRO A 60 0.52 15.10 -6.38
N ALA A 61 0.18 14.25 -5.41
CA ALA A 61 0.56 12.83 -5.47
C ALA A 61 0.03 12.19 -6.76
N ASN A 62 0.88 11.42 -7.43
CA ASN A 62 0.51 10.73 -8.67
C ASN A 62 -0.16 9.40 -8.32
N ARG A 63 -1.40 9.21 -8.76
CA ARG A 63 -2.24 8.04 -8.43
C ARG A 63 -1.97 6.80 -9.29
N GLY A 64 -0.95 6.83 -10.14
CA GLY A 64 -0.68 5.74 -11.06
C GLY A 64 -1.55 5.73 -12.33
N ASP A 65 -2.53 6.59 -12.43
CA ASP A 65 -3.39 6.80 -13.61
C ASP A 65 -2.82 7.83 -14.59
N THR A 66 -1.80 8.54 -14.17
CA THR A 66 -1.06 9.53 -14.96
C THR A 66 0.41 9.17 -15.02
N VAL A 67 1.09 9.72 -16.01
CA VAL A 67 2.53 9.57 -16.20
C VAL A 67 3.17 10.95 -16.14
N ASP A 68 4.13 11.11 -15.24
CA ASP A 68 4.97 12.31 -15.20
C ASP A 68 6.26 12.06 -15.95
N THR A 69 6.70 13.07 -16.70
CA THR A 69 7.95 13.02 -17.47
C THR A 69 9.01 13.86 -16.78
N TRP A 70 10.15 13.25 -16.45
CA TRP A 70 11.27 13.95 -15.84
C TRP A 70 12.46 13.98 -16.80
N ASP A 71 12.83 15.16 -17.26
CA ASP A 71 14.09 15.35 -17.98
C ASP A 71 15.25 15.26 -16.99
N PHE A 72 16.24 14.45 -17.31
CA PHE A 72 17.35 14.19 -16.41
C PHE A 72 18.70 14.26 -17.09
N ARG A 73 19.73 14.43 -16.27
CA ARG A 73 21.14 14.30 -16.63
C ARG A 73 21.85 13.42 -15.60
N ILE A 74 22.62 12.46 -16.09
CA ILE A 74 23.48 11.58 -15.27
C ILE A 74 24.92 11.79 -15.68
N GLU A 75 25.84 11.84 -14.71
CA GLU A 75 27.27 11.88 -14.94
C GLU A 75 27.97 10.81 -14.11
N ALA A 76 28.79 10.01 -14.75
CA ALA A 76 29.76 9.15 -14.06
C ALA A 76 30.85 10.02 -13.43
N ARG A 77 31.20 9.74 -12.18
CA ARG A 77 32.18 10.53 -11.42
C ARG A 77 33.21 9.66 -10.73
N ASP A 78 34.46 10.14 -10.73
CA ASP A 78 35.56 9.53 -9.98
C ASP A 78 35.46 9.82 -8.48
N LEU A 79 36.34 9.23 -7.66
CA LEU A 79 36.42 9.46 -6.23
C LEU A 79 36.64 10.92 -5.82
N ALA A 80 37.16 11.74 -6.74
CA ALA A 80 37.34 13.17 -6.53
C ALA A 80 36.10 13.99 -6.96
N GLY A 81 35.04 13.34 -7.39
CA GLY A 81 33.80 13.98 -7.85
C GLY A 81 33.88 14.60 -9.23
N ARG A 82 34.96 14.33 -9.99
CA ARG A 82 35.10 14.82 -11.37
C ARG A 82 34.43 13.84 -12.34
N ARG A 83 33.95 14.35 -13.47
CA ARG A 83 33.40 13.50 -14.53
C ARG A 83 34.48 12.50 -14.95
N ALA A 84 34.12 11.23 -14.90
CA ALA A 84 34.91 10.12 -15.38
C ALA A 84 34.49 9.77 -16.81
N ASP A 85 35.45 9.30 -17.59
CA ASP A 85 35.19 8.70 -18.89
C ASP A 85 34.62 7.30 -18.66
N PHE A 86 33.36 7.09 -19.10
CA PHE A 86 32.63 5.85 -18.88
C PHE A 86 31.62 5.65 -20.02
N ASP A 87 31.68 4.50 -20.64
CA ASP A 87 30.72 4.05 -21.65
C ASP A 87 30.06 2.76 -21.20
N GLY A 88 28.96 2.88 -20.53
CA GLY A 88 28.23 1.73 -19.97
C GLY A 88 26.78 2.06 -19.68
N MET A 89 26.04 1.04 -19.22
CA MET A 89 24.61 1.15 -18.93
C MET A 89 24.34 1.29 -17.44
N VAL A 90 23.34 2.10 -17.11
CA VAL A 90 22.81 2.21 -15.76
C VAL A 90 21.30 1.96 -15.77
N ARG A 91 20.78 1.42 -14.68
CA ARG A 91 19.35 1.28 -14.43
C ARG A 91 18.84 2.49 -13.67
N LEU A 92 17.66 2.97 -14.09
CA LEU A 92 16.96 4.02 -13.39
C LEU A 92 15.84 3.45 -12.54
N SER A 93 15.70 3.98 -11.36
CA SER A 93 14.58 3.75 -10.47
C SER A 93 14.13 5.05 -9.82
N VAL A 94 12.91 5.11 -9.34
CA VAL A 94 12.40 6.19 -8.51
C VAL A 94 11.89 5.63 -7.20
N GLU A 95 12.03 6.40 -6.14
CA GLU A 95 11.53 6.00 -4.82
C GLU A 95 11.07 7.24 -4.06
N PRO A 96 9.81 7.22 -3.58
CA PRO A 96 8.75 6.24 -3.86
C PRO A 96 8.24 6.31 -5.30
N GLY A 97 7.62 5.22 -5.78
CA GLY A 97 7.00 5.14 -7.11
C GLY A 97 7.66 4.15 -8.05
N ALA A 98 7.35 4.25 -9.33
CA ALA A 98 7.85 3.34 -10.36
C ALA A 98 8.30 4.08 -11.62
N VAL A 99 9.37 3.58 -12.23
CA VAL A 99 9.76 3.95 -13.60
C VAL A 99 9.02 3.05 -14.59
N ILE A 100 8.33 3.64 -15.54
CA ILE A 100 7.66 2.95 -16.65
C ILE A 100 8.70 2.62 -17.72
N ASP A 101 9.34 3.65 -18.28
CA ASP A 101 10.38 3.54 -19.29
C ASP A 101 11.29 4.76 -19.28
N VAL A 102 12.30 4.72 -20.13
CA VAL A 102 13.29 5.78 -20.33
C VAL A 102 13.39 6.08 -21.80
N GLU A 103 13.45 7.36 -22.16
CA GLU A 103 13.67 7.85 -23.50
C GLU A 103 15.00 8.59 -23.62
N SER A 104 15.61 8.51 -24.80
CA SER A 104 16.81 9.27 -25.16
C SER A 104 16.73 9.70 -26.62
N ASP A 105 17.23 10.88 -26.93
CA ASP A 105 17.36 11.36 -28.30
C ASP A 105 18.39 10.53 -29.10
N GLU A 106 19.25 9.78 -28.43
CA GLU A 106 20.23 8.93 -29.05
C GLU A 106 19.66 7.53 -29.30
N GLU A 107 19.68 7.10 -30.56
CA GLU A 107 19.13 5.79 -30.95
C GLU A 107 19.85 4.63 -30.26
N GLY A 108 19.06 3.79 -29.59
CA GLY A 108 19.53 2.61 -28.85
C GLY A 108 20.24 2.91 -27.54
N ALA A 109 20.26 4.17 -27.09
CA ALA A 109 20.83 4.51 -25.77
C ALA A 109 19.89 4.15 -24.60
N ALA A 110 18.57 4.09 -24.81
CA ALA A 110 17.60 3.72 -23.79
C ALA A 110 16.94 2.38 -24.12
N VAL A 111 16.81 1.50 -23.12
CA VAL A 111 16.13 0.20 -23.23
C VAL A 111 15.38 -0.10 -21.93
N GLY A 112 14.05 -0.01 -21.96
CA GLY A 112 13.21 -0.18 -20.77
C GLY A 112 13.56 0.86 -19.71
N ARG A 113 14.09 0.41 -18.57
CA ARG A 113 14.53 1.30 -17.47
C ARG A 113 16.03 1.58 -17.45
N ASN A 114 16.75 1.18 -18.49
CA ASN A 114 18.19 1.34 -18.56
C ASN A 114 18.55 2.43 -19.58
N ILE A 115 19.63 3.16 -19.31
CA ILE A 115 20.19 4.16 -20.24
C ILE A 115 21.72 4.02 -20.30
N ARG A 116 22.27 4.18 -21.51
CA ARG A 116 23.70 4.15 -21.75
C ARG A 116 24.32 5.54 -21.50
N LEU A 117 25.35 5.58 -20.68
CA LEU A 117 26.25 6.73 -20.62
C LEU A 117 27.29 6.61 -21.76
N ARG A 118 27.61 7.72 -22.38
CA ARG A 118 28.74 7.85 -23.33
C ARG A 118 29.62 9.00 -22.86
N ASP A 119 30.94 8.82 -22.92
CA ASP A 119 31.92 9.76 -22.36
C ASP A 119 31.52 10.23 -20.95
N GLY A 120 30.95 9.31 -20.15
CA GLY A 120 30.51 9.55 -18.77
C GLY A 120 29.24 10.38 -18.62
N VAL A 121 28.40 10.53 -19.65
CA VAL A 121 27.16 11.32 -19.58
C VAL A 121 26.01 10.61 -20.25
N ALA A 122 24.82 10.69 -19.62
CA ALA A 122 23.55 10.42 -20.24
C ALA A 122 22.59 11.60 -20.02
N VAL A 123 21.78 11.88 -21.04
CA VAL A 123 20.67 12.84 -21.00
C VAL A 123 19.47 12.18 -21.63
N GLY A 124 18.30 12.35 -21.02
CA GLY A 124 17.07 11.75 -21.50
C GLY A 124 15.86 12.17 -20.67
N ALA A 125 14.76 11.50 -20.92
CA ALA A 125 13.55 11.63 -20.14
C ALA A 125 13.19 10.27 -19.51
N VAL A 126 12.70 10.28 -18.27
CA VAL A 126 12.16 9.12 -17.58
C VAL A 126 10.68 9.33 -17.31
N HIS A 127 9.89 8.33 -17.64
CA HIS A 127 8.46 8.31 -17.39
C HIS A 127 8.19 7.60 -16.07
N VAL A 128 7.57 8.31 -15.14
CA VAL A 128 7.33 7.83 -13.78
C VAL A 128 5.84 7.85 -13.44
N THR A 129 5.46 6.97 -12.53
CA THR A 129 4.08 6.84 -12.04
C THR A 129 4.07 6.49 -10.57
N ALA A 130 2.93 6.67 -9.90
CA ALA A 130 2.73 6.38 -8.48
C ALA A 130 3.75 7.05 -7.56
N VAL A 131 4.21 8.25 -7.92
CA VAL A 131 5.18 9.04 -7.15
C VAL A 131 4.48 9.95 -6.14
N TYR A 132 5.05 10.07 -4.94
CA TYR A 132 4.51 10.89 -3.85
C TYR A 132 5.61 11.32 -2.87
N GLY A 133 5.34 12.37 -2.09
CA GLY A 133 6.30 12.88 -1.12
C GLY A 133 7.63 13.32 -1.76
N PRO A 134 8.74 13.25 -1.05
CA PRO A 134 10.06 13.64 -1.56
C PRO A 134 10.69 12.54 -2.42
N THR A 135 10.25 12.40 -3.66
CA THR A 135 10.67 11.35 -4.58
C THR A 135 12.03 11.63 -5.22
N ARG A 136 12.89 10.64 -5.34
CA ARG A 136 14.22 10.75 -5.97
C ARG A 136 14.37 9.82 -7.15
N LEU A 137 15.06 10.32 -8.19
CA LEU A 137 15.57 9.50 -9.29
C LEU A 137 16.93 8.93 -8.88
N TRP A 138 17.05 7.62 -8.98
CA TRP A 138 18.27 6.87 -8.72
C TRP A 138 18.86 6.35 -10.02
N ALA A 139 20.18 6.37 -10.13
CA ALA A 139 20.94 5.67 -11.16
C ALA A 139 21.86 4.65 -10.47
N GLU A 140 21.73 3.41 -10.88
CA GLU A 140 22.43 2.28 -10.30
C GLU A 140 23.13 1.48 -11.41
N ASP A 141 24.18 0.75 -11.06
CA ASP A 141 24.68 -0.29 -11.95
C ASP A 141 23.57 -1.28 -12.25
N ILE A 142 23.57 -1.86 -13.43
CA ILE A 142 22.47 -2.72 -13.87
C ILE A 142 22.50 -4.13 -13.27
N GLY A 143 23.50 -4.45 -12.50
CA GLY A 143 23.69 -5.78 -11.97
C GLY A 143 24.08 -6.79 -13.04
N TYR A 144 23.83 -8.06 -12.80
CA TYR A 144 24.25 -9.14 -13.73
C TYR A 144 23.53 -9.05 -15.07
N LEU A 145 24.31 -8.97 -16.15
CA LEU A 145 23.86 -9.20 -17.51
C LEU A 145 24.44 -10.51 -18.05
N PRO A 146 23.67 -11.28 -18.84
CA PRO A 146 24.24 -12.44 -19.52
C PRO A 146 25.40 -12.02 -20.41
N ALA A 147 26.51 -12.75 -20.36
CA ALA A 147 27.63 -12.52 -21.25
C ALA A 147 27.20 -12.60 -22.73
N PRO A 148 27.73 -11.76 -23.60
CA PRO A 148 27.50 -11.87 -25.03
C PRO A 148 27.87 -13.23 -25.56
N ARG A 149 27.14 -13.73 -26.56
CA ARG A 149 27.42 -15.06 -27.14
C ARG A 149 28.70 -15.11 -27.96
N ASP A 150 29.15 -13.99 -28.51
CA ASP A 150 30.39 -13.88 -29.26
C ASP A 150 31.48 -13.31 -28.34
N VAL A 151 32.29 -14.20 -27.80
CA VAL A 151 33.38 -13.88 -26.86
C VAL A 151 34.40 -12.91 -27.43
N ARG A 152 34.53 -12.83 -28.77
CA ARG A 152 35.52 -11.95 -29.41
C ARG A 152 35.19 -10.48 -29.33
N ASP A 153 33.89 -10.16 -29.20
CA ASP A 153 33.42 -8.79 -29.11
C ASP A 153 32.83 -8.52 -27.71
N SER A 154 33.15 -9.37 -26.72
CA SER A 154 32.67 -9.20 -25.36
C SER A 154 33.36 -8.04 -24.68
N PRO A 155 32.60 -7.27 -23.84
CA PRO A 155 33.21 -6.28 -22.95
C PRO A 155 34.23 -6.89 -22.00
N ALA A 156 35.18 -6.10 -21.48
CA ALA A 156 36.21 -6.57 -20.58
C ALA A 156 35.65 -7.43 -19.43
N CYS A 157 34.54 -7.00 -18.83
CA CYS A 157 33.87 -7.67 -17.72
C CYS A 157 33.01 -8.90 -18.10
N SER A 158 33.15 -9.43 -19.33
CA SER A 158 32.40 -10.62 -19.76
C SER A 158 33.12 -11.40 -20.89
N ASN A 159 34.42 -11.25 -21.01
CA ASN A 159 35.21 -11.86 -22.08
C ASN A 159 35.98 -13.11 -21.68
N GLY A 160 35.96 -13.49 -20.40
CA GLY A 160 36.63 -14.65 -19.84
C GLY A 160 38.14 -14.47 -19.63
N ALA A 161 38.64 -13.23 -19.64
CA ALA A 161 40.04 -12.89 -19.41
C ALA A 161 40.14 -11.93 -18.20
N ASN A 162 41.27 -11.88 -17.56
CA ASN A 162 41.62 -10.86 -16.58
C ASN A 162 42.27 -9.70 -17.32
N ASP A 163 41.58 -8.58 -17.46
CA ASP A 163 41.98 -7.43 -18.25
C ASP A 163 42.60 -6.31 -17.42
N ASP A 164 42.59 -6.40 -16.12
CA ASP A 164 43.21 -5.43 -15.22
C ASP A 164 44.58 -5.89 -14.63
N ALA A 165 45.08 -7.03 -15.07
CA ALA A 165 46.34 -7.58 -14.58
C ALA A 165 47.50 -6.56 -14.70
N PRO A 166 48.26 -6.24 -13.61
CA PRO A 166 48.40 -7.03 -12.40
C PRO A 166 47.46 -6.60 -11.22
N GLY A 167 46.29 -6.02 -11.49
CA GLY A 167 45.38 -5.53 -10.45
C GLY A 167 45.00 -6.61 -9.47
N ASP A 168 44.30 -7.62 -9.91
CA ASP A 168 43.99 -8.79 -9.11
C ASP A 168 44.02 -10.10 -9.93
N VAL A 169 43.36 -11.15 -9.51
CA VAL A 169 43.31 -12.44 -10.17
C VAL A 169 41.88 -12.88 -10.52
N LEU A 170 40.94 -12.01 -10.24
CA LEU A 170 39.53 -12.25 -10.53
C LEU A 170 39.25 -12.03 -12.02
N ILE A 171 38.20 -12.57 -12.50
CA ILE A 171 37.84 -12.58 -13.92
C ILE A 171 36.37 -12.28 -14.01
N ASP A 172 36.03 -11.27 -14.81
CA ASP A 172 34.66 -10.95 -15.21
C ASP A 172 33.68 -10.67 -14.05
N PHE A 173 32.60 -10.04 -14.37
CA PHE A 173 31.44 -9.90 -13.50
C PHE A 173 30.76 -11.27 -13.27
N PRO A 174 30.28 -11.60 -12.05
CA PRO A 174 30.29 -10.77 -10.84
C PRO A 174 31.48 -11.07 -9.91
N ALA A 175 32.47 -11.83 -10.36
CA ALA A 175 33.58 -12.27 -9.51
C ALA A 175 34.61 -11.16 -9.30
N ASP A 176 34.83 -10.31 -10.30
CA ASP A 176 35.73 -9.18 -10.25
C ASP A 176 35.02 -7.92 -9.72
N PRO A 177 35.49 -7.35 -8.59
CA PRO A 177 34.94 -6.11 -8.04
C PRO A 177 35.25 -4.87 -8.86
N GLY A 178 36.17 -4.94 -9.84
CA GLY A 178 36.41 -3.91 -10.83
C GLY A 178 35.29 -3.76 -11.83
N CYS A 179 34.48 -4.82 -11.97
CA CYS A 179 33.36 -4.87 -12.86
C CYS A 179 32.06 -4.44 -12.17
N ALA A 180 31.47 -3.33 -12.60
CA ALA A 180 30.17 -2.90 -12.10
C ALA A 180 29.03 -3.76 -12.67
N PHE A 181 29.18 -4.26 -13.90
CA PHE A 181 28.21 -5.10 -14.61
C PHE A 181 28.91 -5.83 -15.78
N ALA A 182 28.29 -6.88 -16.31
CA ALA A 182 28.89 -7.71 -17.34
C ALA A 182 29.15 -6.99 -18.68
N ASP A 183 28.53 -5.85 -18.91
CA ASP A 183 28.66 -4.99 -20.09
C ASP A 183 29.71 -3.87 -19.89
N ASP A 184 30.41 -3.86 -18.77
CA ASP A 184 31.45 -2.89 -18.47
C ASP A 184 32.66 -3.11 -19.37
N GLN A 185 33.24 -2.01 -19.86
CA GLN A 185 34.36 -2.02 -20.80
C GLN A 185 35.73 -2.08 -20.11
N THR A 186 35.75 -2.13 -18.76
CA THR A 186 37.00 -2.14 -18.00
C THR A 186 36.79 -2.93 -16.68
N GLU A 187 37.77 -3.72 -16.32
CA GLU A 187 37.91 -4.34 -15.02
C GLU A 187 38.64 -3.46 -14.00
N GLU A 188 39.12 -2.26 -14.44
CA GLU A 188 39.76 -1.31 -13.53
C GLU A 188 38.75 -0.53 -12.71
N GLY A 189 38.87 -0.56 -11.41
CA GLY A 189 38.07 0.26 -10.52
C GLY A 189 37.48 -0.53 -9.34
N GLY A 190 36.47 0.00 -8.73
CA GLY A 190 35.68 -0.63 -7.66
C GLY A 190 34.20 -0.59 -7.99
N THR A 191 33.39 -1.18 -7.11
CA THR A 191 31.94 -1.09 -7.23
C THR A 191 31.48 0.36 -7.24
N PHE A 192 30.56 0.69 -8.13
CA PHE A 192 30.01 2.04 -8.25
C PHE A 192 28.98 2.29 -7.14
N SER A 193 29.01 3.49 -6.57
CA SER A 193 27.93 3.91 -5.70
C SER A 193 26.75 4.43 -6.50
N ALA A 194 25.56 3.94 -6.19
CA ALA A 194 24.34 4.49 -6.76
C ALA A 194 24.25 6.00 -6.56
N GLY A 195 23.78 6.71 -7.56
CA GLY A 195 23.54 8.14 -7.51
C GLY A 195 22.05 8.46 -7.31
N ALA A 196 21.76 9.44 -6.49
CA ALA A 196 20.41 9.95 -6.31
C ALA A 196 20.31 11.43 -6.66
N SER A 197 19.20 11.82 -7.27
CA SER A 197 18.88 13.23 -7.48
C SER A 197 18.56 13.94 -6.17
N LYS A 198 18.48 15.27 -6.22
CA LYS A 198 17.69 16.01 -5.23
C LYS A 198 16.23 15.54 -5.33
N PRO A 199 15.48 15.58 -4.22
CA PRO A 199 14.08 15.17 -4.27
C PRO A 199 13.27 16.10 -5.18
N VAL A 200 12.41 15.51 -5.97
CA VAL A 200 11.27 16.16 -6.62
C VAL A 200 10.13 16.15 -5.60
N ALA A 201 9.55 17.30 -5.31
CA ALA A 201 8.58 17.43 -4.24
C ALA A 201 7.15 17.11 -4.75
N TYR A 202 6.59 16.03 -4.26
CA TYR A 202 5.17 15.73 -4.38
C TYR A 202 4.50 15.85 -3.01
N ALA A 203 3.20 16.07 -3.00
CA ALA A 203 2.40 15.98 -1.79
C ALA A 203 2.36 14.53 -1.28
N LEU A 204 2.12 14.37 0.02
CA LEU A 204 1.78 13.05 0.57
C LEU A 204 0.41 12.62 0.04
N PRO A 205 0.18 11.32 -0.22
CA PRO A 205 -1.09 10.83 -0.70
C PRO A 205 -2.18 10.99 0.36
N ARG A 206 -3.36 11.38 -0.08
CA ARG A 206 -4.57 11.38 0.72
C ARG A 206 -5.17 9.97 0.75
N VAL A 207 -6.17 9.75 1.61
CA VAL A 207 -6.92 8.49 1.61
C VAL A 207 -7.49 8.17 0.23
N ILE A 208 -8.04 9.17 -0.48
CA ILE A 208 -8.58 9.00 -1.83
C ILE A 208 -7.50 8.62 -2.87
N ASP A 209 -6.27 9.06 -2.68
CA ASP A 209 -5.18 8.71 -3.58
C ASP A 209 -4.75 7.25 -3.36
N VAL A 210 -4.80 6.78 -2.10
CA VAL A 210 -4.50 5.39 -1.72
C VAL A 210 -5.56 4.43 -2.22
N GLN A 211 -6.83 4.78 -2.09
CA GLN A 211 -7.94 3.98 -2.63
C GLN A 211 -7.89 3.94 -4.17
N GLY A 212 -7.41 5.02 -4.78
CA GLY A 212 -7.46 5.15 -6.24
C GLY A 212 -8.87 5.46 -6.76
N GLY A 213 -9.07 5.26 -8.04
CA GLY A 213 -10.37 5.50 -8.69
C GLY A 213 -11.05 4.23 -9.20
N GLY A 214 -10.58 3.05 -8.78
CA GLY A 214 -11.02 1.74 -9.24
C GLY A 214 -10.99 0.69 -8.14
N SER A 215 -10.96 -0.57 -8.54
CA SER A 215 -11.00 -1.73 -7.65
C SER A 215 -9.62 -2.18 -7.15
N ALA A 216 -8.60 -1.35 -7.30
CA ALA A 216 -7.25 -1.64 -6.81
C ALA A 216 -6.50 -0.35 -6.52
N THR A 217 -5.71 -0.38 -5.46
CA THR A 217 -4.83 0.72 -5.08
C THR A 217 -3.68 0.90 -6.09
N PRO A 218 -3.30 2.15 -6.45
CA PRO A 218 -2.10 2.41 -7.24
C PRO A 218 -0.79 2.20 -6.48
N TYR A 219 -0.83 2.10 -5.15
CA TYR A 219 0.34 2.05 -4.27
C TYR A 219 0.57 0.66 -3.64
N ALA A 220 0.12 -0.43 -4.27
CA ALA A 220 0.27 -1.76 -3.71
C ALA A 220 1.73 -2.08 -3.34
N PHE A 221 1.92 -2.55 -2.11
CA PHE A 221 3.21 -2.89 -1.48
C PHE A 221 4.12 -1.69 -1.15
N GLU A 222 3.66 -0.48 -1.36
CA GLU A 222 4.41 0.72 -0.97
C GLU A 222 4.22 1.05 0.51
N GLY A 223 5.30 1.46 1.17
CA GLY A 223 5.24 2.07 2.50
C GLY A 223 4.93 3.55 2.39
N ILE A 224 3.76 3.97 2.83
CA ILE A 224 3.29 5.34 2.67
C ILE A 224 2.95 6.01 3.99
N GLN A 225 3.06 7.32 4.00
CA GLN A 225 2.45 8.20 4.99
C GLN A 225 1.26 8.91 4.35
N ILE A 226 0.10 8.83 5.01
CA ILE A 226 -1.12 9.52 4.59
C ILE A 226 -1.00 11.02 4.91
N ASN A 227 -1.48 11.86 4.01
CA ASN A 227 -1.61 13.29 4.28
C ASN A 227 -2.78 13.53 5.26
N THR A 228 -2.45 13.81 6.51
CA THR A 228 -3.40 14.16 7.57
C THR A 228 -3.45 15.65 7.88
N ALA A 229 -2.56 16.45 7.24
CA ALA A 229 -2.48 17.88 7.45
C ALA A 229 -3.69 18.60 6.86
N ALA A 230 -4.11 19.69 7.48
CA ALA A 230 -5.22 20.51 6.98
C ALA A 230 -5.05 20.87 5.49
N PRO A 231 -6.12 20.84 4.67
CA PRO A 231 -7.54 20.74 5.05
C PRO A 231 -8.03 19.30 5.30
N GLN A 232 -7.19 18.27 5.13
CA GLN A 232 -7.57 16.89 5.40
C GLN A 232 -7.86 16.71 6.89
N ARG A 233 -8.87 15.90 7.17
CA ARG A 233 -9.24 15.51 8.53
C ARG A 233 -9.55 14.02 8.53
N VAL A 234 -8.55 13.22 8.89
CA VAL A 234 -8.68 11.76 8.95
C VAL A 234 -9.21 11.39 10.33
N VAL A 235 -10.42 10.85 10.36
CA VAL A 235 -11.11 10.47 11.60
C VAL A 235 -11.36 8.98 11.66
N VAL A 236 -11.30 8.40 12.86
CA VAL A 236 -11.61 6.99 13.11
C VAL A 236 -13.12 6.79 13.14
N THR A 237 -13.64 5.94 12.25
CA THR A 237 -15.07 5.64 12.12
C THR A 237 -15.46 4.31 12.76
N ARG A 238 -14.49 3.39 12.94
CA ARG A 238 -14.66 2.12 13.64
C ARG A 238 -13.34 1.64 14.22
N VAL A 239 -13.39 1.04 15.40
CA VAL A 239 -12.31 0.22 15.97
C VAL A 239 -12.75 -1.23 15.94
N ALA A 240 -11.99 -2.07 15.24
CA ALA A 240 -12.24 -3.50 15.05
C ALA A 240 -11.26 -4.35 15.87
N SER A 241 -11.48 -5.66 15.90
CA SER A 241 -10.60 -6.59 16.61
C SER A 241 -9.24 -6.76 15.93
N ASP A 242 -9.17 -6.43 14.63
CA ASP A 242 -8.02 -6.63 13.75
C ASP A 242 -7.47 -5.33 13.17
N GLY A 243 -7.98 -4.16 13.62
CA GLY A 243 -7.55 -2.87 13.11
C GLY A 243 -8.56 -1.75 13.36
N PHE A 244 -8.56 -0.77 12.48
CA PHE A 244 -9.48 0.36 12.56
C PHE A 244 -9.79 0.92 11.18
N TYR A 245 -10.91 1.61 11.07
CA TYR A 245 -11.37 2.25 9.84
C TYR A 245 -11.27 3.76 10.00
N VAL A 246 -10.86 4.42 8.95
CA VAL A 246 -10.74 5.88 8.91
C VAL A 246 -11.47 6.46 7.71
N THR A 247 -11.84 7.73 7.85
CA THR A 247 -12.42 8.53 6.77
C THR A 247 -11.71 9.89 6.71
N ASP A 248 -11.28 10.31 5.53
CA ASP A 248 -10.87 11.68 5.27
C ASP A 248 -12.11 12.53 4.97
N LEU A 249 -12.49 13.37 5.93
CA LEU A 249 -13.71 14.20 5.84
C LEU A 249 -13.65 15.24 4.72
N ALA A 250 -12.46 15.59 4.23
CA ALA A 250 -12.30 16.52 3.12
C ALA A 250 -12.68 15.93 1.76
N GLY A 251 -12.85 14.61 1.65
CA GLY A 251 -13.16 13.90 0.41
C GLY A 251 -14.57 13.30 0.33
N GLN A 252 -15.45 13.57 1.27
CA GLN A 252 -16.76 12.91 1.40
C GLN A 252 -17.62 12.90 0.14
N GLU A 253 -17.62 13.99 -0.64
CA GLU A 253 -18.48 14.10 -1.83
C GLU A 253 -18.05 13.20 -3.00
N SER A 254 -16.76 12.83 -3.06
CA SER A 254 -16.21 12.05 -4.16
C SER A 254 -16.26 10.52 -3.94
N GLY A 255 -16.40 10.07 -2.69
CA GLY A 255 -16.15 8.69 -2.32
C GLY A 255 -14.66 8.35 -2.36
N TYR A 256 -14.30 7.09 -2.15
CA TYR A 256 -12.91 6.61 -2.05
C TYR A 256 -12.09 7.27 -0.92
N ASN A 257 -12.76 7.90 0.02
CA ASN A 257 -12.14 8.63 1.12
C ASN A 257 -12.14 7.85 2.44
N HIS A 258 -12.30 6.55 2.38
CA HIS A 258 -12.32 5.64 3.51
C HIS A 258 -11.20 4.61 3.35
N LEU A 259 -10.63 4.15 4.48
CA LEU A 259 -9.54 3.18 4.44
C LEU A 259 -9.58 2.29 5.70
N PHE A 260 -9.29 1.01 5.53
CA PHE A 260 -9.06 0.08 6.63
C PHE A 260 -7.56 0.02 6.95
N ALA A 261 -7.22 0.17 8.23
CA ALA A 261 -5.87 0.01 8.74
C ALA A 261 -5.77 -1.28 9.55
N TYR A 262 -5.08 -2.29 8.98
CA TYR A 262 -4.97 -3.63 9.53
C TYR A 262 -3.81 -3.75 10.52
N ASN A 263 -4.09 -4.09 11.77
CA ASN A 263 -3.13 -4.11 12.86
C ASN A 263 -3.04 -5.46 13.61
N PHE A 264 -3.63 -6.54 13.10
CA PHE A 264 -3.73 -7.86 13.76
C PHE A 264 -4.41 -7.86 15.15
N ASN A 265 -4.55 -6.73 15.79
CA ASN A 265 -5.09 -6.57 17.14
C ASN A 265 -5.97 -5.34 17.20
N THR A 266 -6.84 -5.30 18.20
CA THR A 266 -7.57 -4.09 18.56
C THR A 266 -6.58 -2.99 18.95
N PRO A 267 -6.58 -1.83 18.27
CA PRO A 267 -5.71 -0.71 18.63
C PRO A 267 -5.96 -0.25 20.06
N SER A 268 -4.89 -0.19 20.85
CA SER A 268 -4.99 0.31 22.23
C SER A 268 -5.30 1.80 22.24
N ASN A 269 -6.14 2.23 23.16
CA ASN A 269 -6.51 3.64 23.38
C ASN A 269 -7.20 4.36 22.23
N MET A 270 -7.49 3.68 21.10
CA MET A 270 -8.21 4.27 19.98
C MET A 270 -9.72 4.22 20.20
N ARG A 271 -10.42 5.28 19.80
CA ARG A 271 -11.87 5.40 19.86
C ARG A 271 -12.44 5.88 18.53
N VAL A 272 -13.67 5.51 18.28
CA VAL A 272 -14.44 6.15 17.19
C VAL A 272 -14.54 7.63 17.51
N CYS A 273 -14.28 8.46 16.50
CA CYS A 273 -14.16 9.91 16.56
C CYS A 273 -12.75 10.47 16.78
N ASP A 274 -11.78 9.64 17.11
CA ASP A 274 -10.40 10.12 17.20
C ASP A 274 -9.95 10.69 15.86
N ARG A 275 -9.40 11.89 15.85
CA ARG A 275 -8.71 12.49 14.71
C ARG A 275 -7.26 12.00 14.72
N LEU A 276 -6.73 11.67 13.56
CA LEU A 276 -5.33 11.27 13.42
C LEU A 276 -4.51 12.44 12.90
N GLU A 277 -3.37 12.73 13.55
CA GLU A 277 -2.37 13.67 13.06
C GLU A 277 -1.23 12.99 12.31
N TYR A 278 -1.11 11.67 12.47
CA TYR A 278 -0.18 10.84 11.73
C TYR A 278 -0.83 9.48 11.43
N LEU A 279 -0.62 9.00 10.21
CA LEU A 279 -1.01 7.65 9.79
C LEU A 279 -0.05 7.19 8.68
N ALA A 280 0.63 6.08 8.88
CA ALA A 280 1.51 5.47 7.89
C ALA A 280 1.43 3.95 7.97
N GLY A 281 1.78 3.26 6.89
CA GLY A 281 1.82 1.80 6.83
C GLY A 281 2.14 1.30 5.44
N THR A 282 2.06 0.00 5.23
CA THR A 282 2.22 -0.61 3.91
C THR A 282 0.86 -0.84 3.26
N VAL A 283 0.68 -0.30 2.07
CA VAL A 283 -0.56 -0.47 1.31
C VAL A 283 -0.62 -1.87 0.71
N ASN A 284 -1.73 -2.55 0.90
CA ASN A 284 -2.00 -3.85 0.31
C ASN A 284 -3.37 -3.86 -0.38
N GLU A 285 -3.46 -4.72 -1.40
CA GLU A 285 -4.72 -5.09 -2.02
C GLU A 285 -5.05 -6.53 -1.64
N PHE A 286 -5.90 -6.71 -0.65
CA PHE A 286 -6.24 -8.03 -0.13
C PHE A 286 -7.56 -8.54 -0.71
N PHE A 287 -7.49 -9.31 -1.78
CA PHE A 287 -8.66 -9.85 -2.50
C PHE A 287 -9.68 -8.81 -2.96
N GLY A 288 -9.20 -7.67 -3.45
CA GLY A 288 -10.04 -6.55 -3.88
C GLY A 288 -10.54 -5.71 -2.70
N PHE A 289 -9.79 -5.65 -1.62
CA PHE A 289 -10.01 -4.80 -0.47
C PHE A 289 -8.73 -4.03 -0.14
N THR A 290 -8.75 -2.73 -0.32
CA THR A 290 -7.60 -1.87 -0.05
C THR A 290 -7.40 -1.70 1.45
N GLU A 291 -6.21 -2.05 1.94
CA GLU A 291 -5.85 -1.92 3.34
C GLU A 291 -4.46 -1.31 3.56
N LEU A 292 -4.30 -0.64 4.68
CA LEU A 292 -3.02 -0.17 5.19
C LEU A 292 -2.54 -1.11 6.28
N SER A 293 -1.61 -2.01 5.94
CA SER A 293 -1.08 -3.00 6.87
C SER A 293 0.02 -2.44 7.76
N PHE A 294 0.12 -2.96 8.98
CA PHE A 294 1.10 -2.56 9.98
C PHE A 294 1.10 -1.05 10.25
N PRO A 295 -0.05 -0.45 10.55
CA PRO A 295 -0.17 0.99 10.69
C PRO A 295 0.62 1.51 11.90
N SER A 296 1.34 2.62 11.67
CA SER A 296 1.80 3.52 12.72
C SER A 296 0.91 4.75 12.72
N TYR A 297 0.46 5.19 13.88
CA TYR A 297 -0.48 6.31 13.99
C TYR A 297 -0.25 7.14 15.24
N GLU A 298 -0.64 8.41 15.17
CA GLU A 298 -0.73 9.31 16.30
C GLU A 298 -2.13 9.93 16.35
N ILE A 299 -2.73 9.88 17.53
CA ILE A 299 -4.06 10.46 17.78
C ILE A 299 -3.87 11.93 18.14
N ALA A 300 -4.56 12.80 17.41
CA ALA A 300 -4.52 14.23 17.69
C ALA A 300 -5.09 14.54 19.10
N ARG A 301 -4.51 15.54 19.74
CA ARG A 301 -5.05 16.04 20.99
C ARG A 301 -6.42 16.69 20.77
N VAL A 302 -7.31 16.48 21.70
CA VAL A 302 -8.64 17.12 21.69
C VAL A 302 -8.48 18.59 22.06
N GLU A 303 -9.09 19.47 21.27
CA GLU A 303 -9.17 20.90 21.53
C GLU A 303 -10.46 21.28 22.24
N GLU A 304 -10.47 22.37 22.98
CA GLU A 304 -11.67 22.85 23.68
C GLU A 304 -12.78 23.20 22.68
N GLY A 305 -13.93 22.54 22.83
CA GLY A 305 -15.07 22.73 21.93
C GLY A 305 -15.00 21.95 20.63
N GLU A 306 -14.00 21.10 20.43
CA GLU A 306 -13.92 20.21 19.26
C GLU A 306 -15.08 19.20 19.30
N ALA A 307 -15.86 19.17 18.22
CA ALA A 307 -16.96 18.25 18.06
C ALA A 307 -16.47 16.93 17.45
N CYS A 308 -17.13 15.84 17.83
CA CYS A 308 -16.95 14.57 17.15
C CYS A 308 -17.55 14.64 15.73
N GLU A 309 -16.74 14.39 14.72
CA GLU A 309 -17.10 14.51 13.32
C GLU A 309 -17.10 13.16 12.60
N VAL A 310 -17.86 12.18 13.10
CA VAL A 310 -18.08 10.93 12.35
C VAL A 310 -19.05 11.22 11.21
N PRO A 311 -18.74 10.83 9.96
CA PRO A 311 -19.61 11.08 8.84
C PRO A 311 -20.95 10.35 8.97
N GLU A 312 -22.01 10.93 8.42
CA GLU A 312 -23.29 10.25 8.29
C GLU A 312 -23.13 9.01 7.41
N PRO A 313 -23.76 7.87 7.75
CA PRO A 313 -23.69 6.68 6.94
C PRO A 313 -24.29 6.88 5.55
N ALA A 314 -23.58 6.47 4.50
CA ALA A 314 -24.13 6.46 3.15
C ALA A 314 -25.26 5.43 3.04
N LEU A 315 -26.40 5.83 2.47
CA LEU A 315 -27.53 4.94 2.26
C LEU A 315 -27.23 3.97 1.09
N LEU A 316 -27.31 2.67 1.36
CA LEU A 316 -27.24 1.63 0.35
C LEU A 316 -28.65 1.23 -0.07
N ASP A 317 -29.07 1.69 -1.23
CA ASP A 317 -30.30 1.25 -1.89
C ASP A 317 -30.02 0.13 -2.92
N GLY A 318 -31.08 -0.41 -3.51
CA GLY A 318 -30.94 -1.47 -4.51
C GLY A 318 -30.06 -1.11 -5.71
N PRO A 319 -30.22 0.05 -6.34
CA PRO A 319 -29.33 0.53 -7.38
C PRO A 319 -27.86 0.60 -6.97
N THR A 320 -27.57 1.14 -5.79
CA THR A 320 -26.19 1.23 -5.25
C THR A 320 -25.59 -0.15 -5.02
N ILE A 321 -26.33 -1.07 -4.38
CA ILE A 321 -25.86 -2.46 -4.14
C ILE A 321 -25.62 -3.21 -5.46
N GLY A 322 -26.39 -2.88 -6.49
CA GLY A 322 -26.26 -3.49 -7.83
C GLY A 322 -25.13 -2.93 -8.68
N ASP A 323 -24.52 -1.80 -8.27
CA ASP A 323 -23.44 -1.13 -9.00
C ASP A 323 -22.09 -1.35 -8.28
N ALA A 324 -21.24 -2.17 -8.90
CA ALA A 324 -19.92 -2.48 -8.35
C ALA A 324 -19.06 -1.23 -8.11
N GLY A 325 -19.11 -0.25 -9.01
CA GLY A 325 -18.34 1.00 -8.87
C GLY A 325 -18.90 1.90 -7.77
N ALA A 326 -20.22 1.86 -7.52
CA ALA A 326 -20.82 2.58 -6.40
C ALA A 326 -20.42 1.95 -5.06
N MET A 327 -20.42 0.63 -4.98
CA MET A 327 -19.98 -0.10 -3.79
C MET A 327 -18.50 0.13 -3.51
N GLU A 328 -17.66 0.09 -4.54
CA GLU A 328 -16.23 0.36 -4.46
C GLU A 328 -15.93 1.74 -3.90
N ARG A 329 -16.65 2.77 -4.36
CA ARG A 329 -16.50 4.13 -3.83
C ARG A 329 -16.77 4.24 -2.33
N LEU A 330 -17.55 3.31 -1.77
CA LEU A 330 -17.94 3.28 -0.35
C LEU A 330 -17.13 2.27 0.46
N GLU A 331 -16.18 1.57 -0.16
CA GLU A 331 -15.32 0.62 0.52
C GLU A 331 -14.70 1.22 1.79
N SER A 332 -14.69 0.46 2.89
CA SER A 332 -14.25 0.88 4.21
C SER A 332 -15.06 2.03 4.85
N GLY A 333 -16.05 2.57 4.13
CA GLY A 333 -16.91 3.65 4.58
C GLY A 333 -18.03 3.20 5.51
N LEU A 334 -18.61 4.17 6.19
CA LEU A 334 -19.80 3.96 7.01
C LEU A 334 -21.03 3.99 6.12
N VAL A 335 -21.79 2.90 6.13
CA VAL A 335 -22.97 2.69 5.28
C VAL A 335 -24.17 2.25 6.10
N ARG A 336 -25.37 2.38 5.53
CA ARG A 336 -26.63 1.96 6.14
C ARG A 336 -27.60 1.40 5.12
N VAL A 337 -28.27 0.31 5.46
CA VAL A 337 -29.46 -0.20 4.78
C VAL A 337 -30.69 0.01 5.66
N GLU A 338 -31.84 0.27 5.04
CA GLU A 338 -33.09 0.57 5.73
C GLU A 338 -34.23 -0.33 5.22
N GLY A 339 -35.23 -0.58 6.07
CA GLY A 339 -36.43 -1.31 5.67
C GLY A 339 -36.18 -2.75 5.25
N VAL A 340 -35.13 -3.37 5.76
CA VAL A 340 -34.74 -4.73 5.45
C VAL A 340 -35.28 -5.73 6.46
N HIS A 341 -35.29 -7.01 6.11
CA HIS A 341 -35.56 -8.10 7.03
C HIS A 341 -34.44 -9.14 7.00
N VAL A 342 -34.27 -9.83 8.11
CA VAL A 342 -33.33 -10.94 8.22
C VAL A 342 -33.78 -12.08 7.32
N SER A 343 -32.89 -12.68 6.53
CA SER A 343 -33.21 -13.83 5.70
C SER A 343 -33.90 -14.93 6.49
N LYS A 344 -34.90 -15.57 5.91
CA LYS A 344 -35.65 -16.66 6.54
C LYS A 344 -34.87 -17.97 6.57
N ASN A 345 -33.95 -18.12 5.66
CA ASN A 345 -33.34 -19.41 5.30
C ASN A 345 -31.93 -19.59 5.83
N PHE A 346 -31.59 -19.00 6.97
CA PHE A 346 -30.35 -19.34 7.65
C PHE A 346 -30.64 -19.88 9.07
N GLY A 347 -29.87 -20.82 9.51
CA GLY A 347 -30.03 -21.45 10.82
C GLY A 347 -29.25 -22.75 10.92
N PRO A 348 -29.22 -23.40 12.08
CA PRO A 348 -28.48 -24.63 12.27
C PRO A 348 -28.95 -25.71 11.31
N ARG A 349 -27.98 -26.33 10.63
CA ARG A 349 -28.26 -27.56 9.88
C ARG A 349 -28.66 -28.67 10.85
N PRO A 350 -29.64 -29.51 10.52
CA PRO A 350 -29.81 -30.78 11.20
C PRO A 350 -28.50 -31.55 11.20
N ALA A 351 -28.22 -32.33 12.23
CA ALA A 351 -26.99 -33.09 12.40
C ALA A 351 -26.75 -34.17 11.33
N ARG A 352 -27.65 -34.34 10.35
CA ARG A 352 -27.56 -35.26 9.23
C ARG A 352 -27.62 -34.55 7.89
N ASP A 353 -26.57 -34.75 7.13
CA ASP A 353 -26.50 -34.77 5.68
C ASP A 353 -27.02 -33.57 4.87
N ASN A 354 -26.44 -32.41 4.99
CA ASN A 354 -26.65 -31.30 4.05
C ASN A 354 -28.12 -30.81 3.86
N VAL A 355 -29.03 -31.20 4.68
CA VAL A 355 -30.43 -30.78 4.64
C VAL A 355 -30.63 -29.64 5.62
N PHE A 356 -31.30 -28.59 5.19
CA PHE A 356 -31.68 -27.47 6.07
C PHE A 356 -32.73 -27.92 7.07
N ALA A 357 -32.76 -27.29 8.26
CA ALA A 357 -33.85 -27.50 9.16
C ALA A 357 -35.18 -27.15 8.46
N PRO A 358 -36.21 -27.93 8.60
CA PRO A 358 -37.46 -27.80 7.84
C PRO A 358 -38.12 -26.45 7.96
N GLU A 359 -38.10 -25.91 9.18
CA GLU A 359 -38.64 -24.60 9.51
C GLU A 359 -37.83 -23.44 8.87
N GLN A 360 -36.73 -23.76 8.20
CA GLN A 360 -35.80 -22.80 7.61
C GLN A 360 -35.73 -22.87 6.09
N SER A 361 -36.39 -23.84 5.48
CA SER A 361 -36.40 -24.04 4.03
C SER A 361 -37.75 -23.70 3.44
N ASN A 362 -37.77 -22.77 2.50
CA ASN A 362 -38.94 -22.49 1.68
C ASN A 362 -39.20 -23.61 0.63
N CYS A 363 -38.27 -24.57 0.54
CA CYS A 363 -38.30 -25.63 -0.43
C CYS A 363 -38.76 -26.99 0.14
N ASP A 364 -39.03 -27.07 1.42
CA ASP A 364 -39.78 -28.18 2.01
C ASP A 364 -41.27 -27.99 1.70
N LEU A 365 -41.69 -28.50 0.53
CA LEU A 365 -43.02 -28.25 0.02
C LEU A 365 -44.05 -29.26 0.54
N ASN A 366 -43.59 -30.42 1.02
CA ASN A 366 -44.44 -31.46 1.57
C ASN A 366 -44.57 -31.39 3.11
N GLY A 367 -43.72 -30.60 3.77
CA GLY A 367 -43.74 -30.38 5.21
C GLY A 367 -43.20 -31.55 6.05
N ASP A 368 -42.40 -32.43 5.43
CA ASP A 368 -41.85 -33.61 6.12
C ASP A 368 -40.57 -33.32 6.90
N GLY A 369 -40.07 -32.10 6.74
CA GLY A 369 -38.91 -31.65 7.46
C GLY A 369 -37.61 -31.79 6.68
N GLN A 370 -37.64 -32.14 5.43
CA GLN A 370 -36.48 -32.29 4.56
C GLN A 370 -36.75 -31.66 3.20
N VAL A 371 -35.68 -31.31 2.49
CA VAL A 371 -35.76 -30.94 1.08
C VAL A 371 -35.29 -32.15 0.26
N ASP A 372 -36.22 -32.76 -0.46
CA ASP A 372 -35.91 -33.86 -1.35
C ASP A 372 -35.42 -33.32 -2.71
N PHE A 373 -34.11 -33.38 -2.93
CA PHE A 373 -33.49 -32.91 -4.16
C PHE A 373 -33.86 -33.77 -5.39
N ASP A 374 -34.27 -34.99 -5.17
CA ASP A 374 -34.71 -35.90 -6.23
C ASP A 374 -36.19 -35.67 -6.56
N SER A 375 -36.92 -34.97 -5.71
CA SER A 375 -38.30 -34.55 -5.99
C SER A 375 -38.35 -33.53 -7.13
N PRO A 376 -39.15 -33.70 -8.16
CA PRO A 376 -39.29 -32.74 -9.25
C PRO A 376 -39.73 -31.34 -8.80
N ALA A 377 -40.42 -31.20 -7.68
CA ALA A 377 -40.88 -29.93 -7.15
C ALA A 377 -39.88 -29.30 -6.20
N GLU A 378 -39.46 -30.04 -5.19
CA GLU A 378 -38.52 -29.55 -4.15
C GLU A 378 -37.13 -29.39 -4.70
N GLY A 379 -36.64 -30.31 -5.54
CA GLY A 379 -35.36 -30.17 -6.22
C GLY A 379 -35.29 -28.98 -7.16
N ARG A 380 -36.39 -28.63 -7.88
CA ARG A 380 -36.45 -27.39 -8.65
C ARG A 380 -36.43 -26.15 -7.75
N CYS A 381 -37.13 -26.17 -6.65
CA CYS A 381 -37.13 -25.11 -5.67
C CYS A 381 -35.73 -24.93 -5.09
N ALA A 382 -35.06 -25.99 -4.66
CA ALA A 382 -33.71 -25.93 -4.12
C ALA A 382 -32.69 -25.41 -5.13
N ASN A 383 -32.81 -25.78 -6.41
CA ASN A 383 -31.95 -25.24 -7.47
C ASN A 383 -32.27 -23.79 -7.82
N ALA A 384 -33.51 -23.34 -7.68
CA ALA A 384 -33.90 -21.94 -7.83
C ALA A 384 -33.45 -21.10 -6.61
N CYS A 385 -33.38 -21.74 -5.45
CA CYS A 385 -33.01 -21.12 -4.18
C CYS A 385 -31.64 -20.42 -4.22
N SER A 386 -30.70 -20.90 -5.01
CA SER A 386 -29.41 -20.23 -5.19
C SER A 386 -29.52 -18.82 -5.79
N ARG A 387 -30.69 -18.48 -6.33
CA ARG A 387 -31.00 -17.16 -6.94
C ARG A 387 -32.03 -16.37 -6.12
N ASP A 388 -32.55 -16.94 -5.06
CA ASP A 388 -33.53 -16.30 -4.19
C ASP A 388 -32.78 -15.61 -3.04
N PRO A 389 -32.94 -14.29 -2.86
CA PRO A 389 -32.32 -13.55 -1.77
C PRO A 389 -32.62 -14.13 -0.37
N GLU A 390 -33.78 -14.76 -0.19
CA GLU A 390 -34.17 -15.33 1.10
C GLU A 390 -33.74 -16.79 1.30
N CYS A 391 -33.00 -17.37 0.38
CA CYS A 391 -32.55 -18.75 0.50
C CYS A 391 -31.36 -18.93 1.44
N SER A 392 -31.16 -20.16 1.90
CA SER A 392 -30.28 -20.55 3.01
C SER A 392 -28.87 -19.98 2.95
N GLU A 393 -28.48 -19.34 4.02
CA GLU A 393 -27.15 -18.75 4.26
C GLU A 393 -26.41 -19.44 5.43
N TRP A 394 -26.90 -20.61 5.87
CA TRP A 394 -26.37 -21.29 7.06
C TRP A 394 -24.86 -21.55 6.97
N THR A 395 -24.37 -21.93 5.80
CA THR A 395 -22.94 -22.23 5.64
C THR A 395 -22.07 -21.00 5.91
N SER A 396 -22.45 -19.83 5.39
CA SER A 396 -21.78 -18.56 5.64
C SER A 396 -21.84 -18.16 7.11
N TYR A 397 -23.03 -18.23 7.69
CA TYR A 397 -23.25 -17.90 9.09
C TYR A 397 -22.46 -18.80 10.04
N SER A 398 -22.53 -20.13 9.85
CA SER A 398 -21.84 -21.07 10.73
C SER A 398 -20.32 -20.98 10.65
N ALA A 399 -19.78 -20.58 9.51
CA ALA A 399 -18.34 -20.46 9.31
C ALA A 399 -17.78 -19.10 9.74
N ARG A 400 -18.54 -18.01 9.56
CA ARG A 400 -18.03 -16.65 9.69
C ARG A 400 -18.93 -15.68 10.49
N GLY A 401 -20.11 -16.10 10.89
CA GLY A 401 -21.10 -15.23 11.53
C GLY A 401 -21.82 -14.29 10.55
N ASN A 402 -21.65 -14.49 9.25
CA ASN A 402 -22.28 -13.67 8.22
C ASN A 402 -23.67 -14.21 7.89
N TYR A 403 -24.62 -13.32 7.79
CA TYR A 403 -25.99 -13.62 7.35
C TYR A 403 -26.46 -12.54 6.38
N LYS A 404 -27.57 -12.76 5.70
CA LYS A 404 -28.09 -11.77 4.74
C LYS A 404 -29.32 -11.08 5.28
N VAL A 405 -29.45 -9.82 4.87
CA VAL A 405 -30.70 -9.06 4.97
C VAL A 405 -31.16 -8.67 3.56
N THR A 406 -32.46 -8.52 3.40
CA THR A 406 -33.08 -8.22 2.11
C THR A 406 -34.30 -7.32 2.30
N ASP A 407 -34.59 -6.49 1.31
CA ASP A 407 -35.84 -5.74 1.16
C ASP A 407 -36.86 -6.50 0.28
N GLY A 408 -36.52 -7.73 -0.14
CA GLY A 408 -37.31 -8.54 -1.07
C GLY A 408 -36.89 -8.40 -2.54
N SER A 409 -36.07 -7.40 -2.88
CA SER A 409 -35.54 -7.18 -4.24
C SER A 409 -34.01 -7.24 -4.29
N THR A 410 -33.37 -6.75 -3.25
CA THR A 410 -31.91 -6.70 -3.10
C THR A 410 -31.49 -7.42 -1.83
N MET A 411 -30.22 -7.77 -1.76
CA MET A 411 -29.68 -8.53 -0.65
C MET A 411 -28.24 -8.07 -0.39
N ILE A 412 -27.88 -7.94 0.90
CA ILE A 412 -26.51 -7.66 1.33
C ILE A 412 -26.14 -8.52 2.54
N GLN A 413 -24.86 -8.88 2.64
CA GLN A 413 -24.33 -9.55 3.82
C GLN A 413 -24.19 -8.61 5.00
N ILE A 414 -24.45 -9.15 6.19
CA ILE A 414 -24.26 -8.45 7.48
C ILE A 414 -23.40 -9.31 8.38
N GLN A 415 -22.57 -8.67 9.18
CA GLN A 415 -21.86 -9.26 10.31
C GLN A 415 -22.16 -8.45 11.56
N THR A 416 -22.67 -9.13 12.59
CA THR A 416 -23.04 -8.51 13.87
C THR A 416 -22.30 -9.11 15.06
N GLY A 417 -21.13 -9.71 14.84
CA GLY A 417 -20.35 -10.34 15.90
C GLY A 417 -19.93 -9.40 17.04
N THR A 418 -19.91 -8.09 16.78
CA THR A 418 -19.63 -7.05 17.78
C THR A 418 -20.87 -6.56 18.54
N VAL A 419 -22.05 -6.99 18.09
CA VAL A 419 -23.32 -6.63 18.75
C VAL A 419 -23.70 -7.76 19.70
N SER A 420 -23.43 -7.57 20.98
CA SER A 420 -23.87 -8.52 22.01
C SER A 420 -25.39 -8.65 22.01
N ASP A 421 -25.88 -9.81 22.37
CA ASP A 421 -27.29 -10.14 22.53
C ASP A 421 -28.15 -10.17 21.25
N PHE A 422 -27.56 -9.94 20.07
CA PHE A 422 -28.27 -10.15 18.82
C PHE A 422 -27.93 -11.54 18.21
N ASN A 423 -28.94 -12.41 18.17
CA ASN A 423 -28.82 -13.69 17.51
C ASN A 423 -29.72 -13.72 16.26
N PRO A 424 -29.13 -13.62 15.04
CA PRO A 424 -29.91 -13.55 13.81
C PRO A 424 -30.79 -14.80 13.61
N THR A 425 -30.39 -15.97 14.11
CA THR A 425 -31.22 -17.20 13.98
C THR A 425 -32.57 -17.10 14.69
N SER A 426 -32.63 -16.30 15.76
CA SER A 426 -33.88 -16.02 16.48
C SER A 426 -34.72 -14.94 15.80
N HIS A 427 -34.17 -14.23 14.83
CA HIS A 427 -34.80 -13.08 14.17
C HIS A 427 -35.08 -13.30 12.67
N ARG A 428 -35.08 -14.56 12.23
CA ARG A 428 -35.32 -14.92 10.82
C ARG A 428 -36.67 -14.37 10.32
N GLY A 429 -36.63 -13.75 9.14
CA GLY A 429 -37.78 -13.11 8.53
C GLY A 429 -38.30 -11.88 9.27
N GLN A 430 -37.63 -11.44 10.32
CA GLN A 430 -38.02 -10.28 11.10
C GLN A 430 -37.51 -8.99 10.44
N ALA A 431 -38.36 -7.98 10.40
CA ALA A 431 -37.98 -6.67 9.90
C ALA A 431 -37.00 -5.97 10.83
N LEU A 432 -36.03 -5.31 10.24
CA LEU A 432 -35.12 -4.37 10.87
C LEU A 432 -35.41 -2.98 10.30
N GLY A 433 -35.47 -1.95 11.16
CA GLY A 433 -35.63 -0.58 10.75
C GLY A 433 -34.40 -0.10 9.95
N SER A 434 -33.20 -0.39 10.47
CA SER A 434 -31.95 -0.17 9.75
C SER A 434 -30.80 -1.03 10.29
N VAL A 435 -29.79 -1.22 9.45
CA VAL A 435 -28.49 -1.77 9.85
C VAL A 435 -27.41 -0.81 9.34
N THR A 436 -26.59 -0.32 10.26
CA THR A 436 -25.43 0.55 9.99
C THR A 436 -24.14 -0.23 10.24
N GLY A 437 -23.06 0.13 9.56
CA GLY A 437 -21.75 -0.47 9.79
C GLY A 437 -20.73 -0.03 8.74
N THR A 438 -19.52 -0.55 8.85
CA THR A 438 -18.50 -0.35 7.83
C THR A 438 -18.66 -1.34 6.69
N LEU A 439 -18.48 -0.87 5.47
CA LEU A 439 -18.57 -1.69 4.26
C LEU A 439 -17.23 -2.36 3.98
N ARG A 440 -17.23 -3.67 3.94
CA ARG A 440 -16.05 -4.45 3.63
C ARG A 440 -16.30 -5.40 2.47
N ASN A 441 -15.33 -5.48 1.55
CA ASN A 441 -15.30 -6.56 0.57
C ASN A 441 -14.68 -7.80 1.24
N PHE A 442 -15.47 -8.86 1.44
CA PHE A 442 -15.00 -10.02 2.19
C PHE A 442 -14.37 -11.05 1.25
N SER A 443 -13.16 -11.50 1.59
CA SER A 443 -12.44 -12.51 0.81
C SER A 443 -13.24 -13.78 0.59
N GLY A 444 -13.34 -14.24 -0.64
CA GLY A 444 -13.96 -15.52 -0.99
C GLY A 444 -14.88 -15.46 -2.20
N GLY A 445 -14.91 -14.39 -2.93
CA GLY A 445 -15.62 -14.24 -4.20
C GLY A 445 -15.69 -12.78 -4.59
N SER A 446 -15.64 -12.50 -5.86
CA SER A 446 -15.85 -11.15 -6.37
C SER A 446 -17.18 -10.59 -5.87
N LEU A 447 -17.15 -9.40 -5.31
CA LEU A 447 -18.30 -8.62 -4.87
C LEU A 447 -19.06 -9.20 -3.65
N ASN A 448 -18.34 -9.70 -2.67
CA ASN A 448 -18.96 -10.21 -1.44
C ASN A 448 -19.03 -9.12 -0.36
N TRP A 449 -19.73 -8.04 -0.65
CA TRP A 449 -19.87 -6.89 0.23
C TRP A 449 -20.60 -7.25 1.52
N THR A 450 -20.02 -6.85 2.65
CA THR A 450 -20.53 -7.11 3.98
C THR A 450 -20.58 -5.82 4.78
N ILE A 451 -21.71 -5.54 5.42
CA ILE A 451 -21.83 -4.46 6.41
C ILE A 451 -21.45 -5.04 7.77
N GLU A 452 -20.42 -4.53 8.37
CA GLU A 452 -19.97 -4.93 9.70
C GLU A 452 -20.45 -3.92 10.73
N ALA A 453 -21.46 -4.28 11.53
CA ALA A 453 -21.99 -3.45 12.61
C ALA A 453 -20.91 -3.20 13.67
N ARG A 454 -20.86 -2.00 14.26
CA ARG A 454 -19.84 -1.56 15.21
C ARG A 454 -20.25 -1.79 16.64
N CYS A 455 -21.53 -1.63 16.92
CA CYS A 455 -22.11 -1.63 18.28
C CYS A 455 -23.63 -1.87 18.22
N PRO A 456 -24.32 -2.01 19.37
CA PRO A 456 -25.76 -2.21 19.41
C PRO A 456 -26.60 -1.12 18.72
N ASP A 457 -26.14 0.15 18.75
CA ASP A 457 -26.89 1.25 18.14
C ASP A 457 -26.94 1.18 16.60
N ASP A 458 -26.06 0.39 15.99
CA ASP A 458 -26.04 0.17 14.55
C ASP A 458 -27.17 -0.75 14.06
N LEU A 459 -27.89 -1.43 14.96
CA LEU A 459 -29.08 -2.20 14.66
C LEU A 459 -30.32 -1.51 15.23
N VAL A 460 -31.21 -1.09 14.35
CA VAL A 460 -32.51 -0.56 14.75
C VAL A 460 -33.59 -1.56 14.37
N CYS A 461 -34.33 -2.04 15.35
CA CYS A 461 -35.51 -2.84 15.09
C CYS A 461 -36.62 -2.60 16.08
N ASP A 462 -37.87 -2.63 15.60
CA ASP A 462 -39.04 -2.30 16.37
C ASP A 462 -39.68 -3.53 17.03
N ALA A 463 -39.10 -4.71 16.82
CA ALA A 463 -39.68 -5.96 17.30
C ALA A 463 -39.30 -6.26 18.74
N PRO A 464 -40.20 -6.89 19.53
CA PRO A 464 -39.89 -7.35 20.87
C PRO A 464 -38.71 -8.30 20.90
N GLY A 465 -37.73 -8.07 21.75
CA GLY A 465 -36.54 -8.90 21.92
C GLY A 465 -35.39 -8.55 20.93
N CYS A 466 -35.55 -7.50 20.19
CA CYS A 466 -34.44 -6.93 19.42
C CYS A 466 -33.44 -6.22 20.35
N VAL A 467 -32.25 -5.98 19.83
CA VAL A 467 -31.13 -5.42 20.59
C VAL A 467 -31.55 -4.09 21.22
N PRO A 468 -31.41 -3.92 22.51
CA PRO A 468 -31.63 -2.62 23.15
C PRO A 468 -30.52 -1.66 22.69
N ALA A 469 -30.86 -0.37 22.57
CA ALA A 469 -29.87 0.69 22.40
C ALA A 469 -28.82 0.61 23.53
N ALA A 470 -27.62 1.09 23.23
CA ALA A 470 -26.49 1.09 24.17
C ALA A 470 -26.91 1.62 25.54
N LYS A 471 -26.73 0.80 26.56
CA LYS A 471 -27.13 1.14 27.95
C LYS A 471 -26.07 1.96 28.66
N THR A 472 -24.82 1.90 28.17
CA THR A 472 -23.69 2.60 28.77
C THR A 472 -22.86 3.29 27.67
N SER A 473 -22.13 4.33 28.07
CA SER A 473 -21.19 5.00 27.16
C SER A 473 -20.12 4.06 26.57
N LYS A 474 -19.86 2.91 27.20
CA LYS A 474 -18.93 1.89 26.74
C LYS A 474 -19.49 1.03 25.61
N GLU A 475 -20.80 0.96 25.48
CA GLU A 475 -21.50 0.22 24.44
C GLU A 475 -21.89 1.10 23.26
N ALA A 476 -21.78 2.43 23.40
CA ALA A 476 -22.04 3.36 22.30
C ALA A 476 -21.04 3.22 21.18
N CYS A 477 -21.50 3.35 19.92
CA CYS A 477 -20.63 3.34 18.74
C CYS A 477 -19.61 4.50 18.77
N VAL A 478 -20.05 5.66 19.24
CA VAL A 478 -19.24 6.88 19.31
C VAL A 478 -18.90 7.20 20.74
N ARG A 479 -17.62 7.31 21.03
CA ARG A 479 -17.10 7.62 22.37
C ARG A 479 -16.07 8.73 22.30
N PRO A 480 -16.49 10.00 22.17
CA PRO A 480 -15.57 11.13 22.04
C PRO A 480 -14.60 11.19 23.21
N ARG A 481 -13.37 11.62 22.94
CA ARG A 481 -12.41 11.97 23.99
C ARG A 481 -12.82 13.27 24.65
N SER A 482 -12.40 13.43 25.89
CA SER A 482 -12.46 14.68 26.63
C SER A 482 -11.07 15.29 26.75
N LEU A 483 -10.99 16.54 27.21
CA LEU A 483 -9.68 17.20 27.48
C LEU A 483 -8.86 16.43 28.53
N ASP A 484 -9.51 15.75 29.48
CA ASP A 484 -8.83 14.95 30.50
C ASP A 484 -8.12 13.71 29.91
N ASP A 485 -8.54 13.24 28.75
CA ASP A 485 -7.90 12.11 28.08
C ASP A 485 -6.53 12.50 27.49
N ASN A 486 -6.27 13.78 27.23
CA ASN A 486 -4.97 14.27 26.72
C ASN A 486 -3.82 14.07 27.74
N ASP A 487 -4.13 14.07 29.02
CA ASP A 487 -3.14 13.94 30.09
C ASP A 487 -2.85 12.48 30.45
N ALA A 488 -3.72 11.56 30.06
CA ALA A 488 -3.59 10.14 30.37
C ALA A 488 -2.51 9.43 29.53
N GLU A 489 -2.07 10.03 28.43
CA GLU A 489 -1.06 9.46 27.49
C GLU A 489 0.39 9.84 27.85
N THR A 490 0.59 10.71 28.84
CA THR A 490 1.94 11.18 29.27
C THR A 490 2.51 10.41 30.46
N ASN A 491 1.82 9.37 30.96
CA ASN A 491 2.25 8.51 32.07
C ASN A 491 2.38 7.02 31.56
#